data_c46410e49732548778f06171a6f256d9
#
_entry.id   c46410e49732548778f06171a6f256d9
#
_cell.length_a   1.000
_cell.length_b   1.000
_cell.length_c   1.000
_cell.angle_alpha   90.00
_cell.angle_beta   90.00
_cell.angle_gamma   90.00
#
_symmetry.space_group_name_H-M   'P 1'
#
loop_
_entity.id
_entity.type
_entity.pdbx_description
1 polymer ?
#
loop_
_entity_poly.entity_id
_entity_poly.type
_entity_poly.pdbx_seq_one_letter_code
_entity_poly.pdbx_strand_id
1 'polypeptide(L)' 'MGEKIEAGSVWSSSSGVHFQVISETHIDGNDWIYYRRISTESEETKEFSCYKDSFLIRFFQIPKD' A
#
# COMPACT_ATOMS: atom_id res chain seq x y z
N MET A 1 -14.98 -3.77 12.45
CA MET A 1 -13.53 -3.60 12.66
C MET A 1 -12.83 -3.56 11.32
N GLY A 2 -12.10 -2.50 11.08
CA GLY A 2 -11.35 -2.37 9.85
C GLY A 2 -10.06 -3.19 9.89
N GLU A 3 -9.58 -3.57 8.73
CA GLU A 3 -8.28 -4.18 8.62
C GLU A 3 -7.19 -3.17 8.92
N LYS A 4 -6.18 -3.60 9.63
CA LYS A 4 -5.04 -2.75 9.93
C LYS A 4 -3.98 -2.91 8.85
N ILE A 5 -3.57 -1.79 8.28
CA ILE A 5 -2.50 -1.77 7.28
C ILE A 5 -1.25 -1.25 7.97
N GLU A 6 -0.25 -2.10 8.10
CA GLU A 6 0.97 -1.75 8.81
C GLU A 6 2.01 -1.16 7.88
N ALA A 7 2.74 -0.16 8.39
CA ALA A 7 3.89 0.40 7.68
C ALA A 7 4.93 -0.70 7.45
N GLY A 8 5.48 -0.75 6.25
CA GLY A 8 6.45 -1.77 5.88
C GLY A 8 5.84 -3.04 5.30
N SER A 9 4.52 -3.19 5.36
CA SER A 9 3.88 -4.37 4.79
C SER A 9 3.93 -4.33 3.26
N VAL A 10 3.95 -5.51 2.64
CA VAL A 10 4.05 -5.65 1.19
C VAL A 10 2.71 -6.12 0.63
N TRP A 11 2.29 -5.49 -0.43
CA TRP A 11 1.01 -5.75 -1.08
C TRP A 11 1.21 -5.95 -2.58
N SER A 12 0.31 -6.69 -3.20
CA SER A 12 0.37 -6.97 -4.63
C SER A 12 -0.89 -6.49 -5.32
N SER A 13 -0.76 -5.97 -6.54
CA SER A 13 -1.90 -5.71 -7.40
C SER A 13 -2.28 -7.00 -8.15
N SER A 14 -3.45 -6.97 -8.79
CA SER A 14 -3.91 -8.11 -9.58
C SER A 14 -3.01 -8.39 -10.79
N SER A 15 -2.22 -7.42 -11.21
CA SER A 15 -1.28 -7.59 -12.31
C SER A 15 0.09 -8.10 -11.86
N GLY A 16 0.26 -8.36 -10.56
CA GLY A 16 1.51 -8.90 -10.02
C GLY A 16 2.55 -7.86 -9.64
N VAL A 17 2.19 -6.60 -9.67
CA VAL A 17 3.11 -5.53 -9.25
C VAL A 17 3.07 -5.41 -7.73
N HIS A 18 4.23 -5.35 -7.10
CA HIS A 18 4.35 -5.30 -5.65
C HIS A 18 4.54 -3.86 -5.16
N PHE A 19 3.93 -3.56 -4.02
CA PHE A 19 4.01 -2.26 -3.38
C PHE A 19 4.29 -2.45 -1.90
N GLN A 20 4.95 -1.45 -1.31
CA GLN A 20 5.21 -1.45 0.12
C GLN A 20 4.53 -0.24 0.75
N VAL A 21 3.82 -0.47 1.83
CA VAL A 21 3.15 0.60 2.56
C VAL A 21 4.19 1.41 3.34
N ILE A 22 4.14 2.72 3.17
CA ILE A 22 5.03 3.65 3.88
C ILE A 22 4.38 4.05 5.20
N SER A 23 3.14 4.50 5.14
CA SER A 23 2.42 4.94 6.34
C SER A 23 0.92 4.98 6.09
N GLU A 24 0.19 4.97 7.19
CA GLU A 24 -1.24 5.23 7.19
C GLU A 24 -1.48 6.57 7.90
N THR A 25 -2.25 7.45 7.28
CA THR A 25 -2.52 8.77 7.82
C THR A 25 -4.01 9.03 7.84
N HIS A 26 -4.49 9.63 8.91
CA HIS A 26 -5.90 9.99 9.06
C HIS A 26 -6.04 11.51 8.90
N ILE A 27 -6.77 11.93 7.87
CA ILE A 27 -6.98 13.35 7.57
C ILE A 27 -8.46 13.58 7.30
N ASP A 28 -9.06 14.54 8.01
CA ASP A 28 -10.45 14.96 7.81
C ASP A 28 -11.45 13.80 7.83
N GLY A 29 -11.26 12.85 8.75
CA GLY A 29 -12.16 11.72 8.87
C GLY A 29 -11.94 10.62 7.87
N ASN A 30 -10.91 10.71 7.04
CA ASN A 30 -10.58 9.71 6.04
C ASN A 30 -9.20 9.13 6.29
N ASP A 31 -9.08 7.82 6.09
CA ASP A 31 -7.80 7.15 6.19
C ASP A 31 -7.13 7.11 4.83
N TRP A 32 -5.87 7.52 4.80
CA TRP A 32 -5.05 7.55 3.59
C TRP A 32 -3.89 6.59 3.74
N ILE A 33 -3.56 5.88 2.66
CA ILE A 33 -2.42 4.99 2.62
C ILE A 33 -1.38 5.60 1.68
N TYR A 34 -0.17 5.76 2.20
CA TYR A 34 0.99 6.14 1.40
C TYR A 34 1.78 4.87 1.12
N TYR A 35 2.09 4.65 -0.14
CA TYR A 35 2.79 3.44 -0.55
C TYR A 35 3.72 3.74 -1.70
N ARG A 36 4.65 2.83 -1.94
CA ARG A 36 5.59 2.95 -3.05
C ARG A 36 5.66 1.65 -3.81
N ARG A 37 5.98 1.76 -5.09
CA ARG A 37 6.17 0.58 -5.92
C ARG A 37 7.55 -0.02 -5.63
N ILE A 38 7.59 -1.33 -5.44
CA ILE A 38 8.84 -2.05 -5.30
C ILE A 38 9.24 -2.54 -6.68
N SER A 39 10.37 -2.05 -7.18
CA SER A 39 10.88 -2.46 -8.47
C SER A 39 12.35 -2.82 -8.33
N THR A 40 12.72 -3.96 -8.91
CA THR A 40 14.11 -4.40 -8.92
C THR A 40 14.88 -3.83 -10.11
N GLU A 41 14.19 -3.26 -11.08
CA GLU A 41 14.82 -2.80 -12.31
C GLU A 41 15.00 -1.28 -12.37
N SER A 42 14.37 -0.55 -11.49
CA SER A 42 14.43 0.91 -11.50
C SER A 42 14.75 1.44 -10.13
N GLU A 43 15.64 2.43 -10.07
CA GLU A 43 15.96 3.14 -8.85
C GLU A 43 14.91 4.18 -8.49
N GLU A 44 13.95 4.42 -9.39
CA GLU A 44 12.90 5.38 -9.12
C GLU A 44 11.91 4.82 -8.12
N THR A 45 11.85 5.48 -6.98
CA THR A 45 10.83 5.19 -5.97
C THR A 45 9.73 6.22 -6.11
N LYS A 46 8.68 5.90 -6.85
CA LYS A 46 7.51 6.74 -6.89
C LYS A 46 6.63 6.42 -5.69
N GLU A 47 6.24 7.46 -5.00
CA GLU A 47 5.32 7.33 -3.89
C GLU A 47 3.91 7.67 -4.36
N PHE A 48 2.95 6.92 -3.87
CA PHE A 48 1.55 7.09 -4.22
C PHE A 48 0.74 7.23 -2.94
N SER A 49 -0.45 7.78 -3.09
CA SER A 49 -1.40 7.80 -1.97
C SER A 49 -2.80 7.55 -2.49
N CYS A 50 -3.60 6.91 -1.65
CA CYS A 50 -5.01 6.71 -1.96
C CYS A 50 -5.77 6.51 -0.65
N TYR A 51 -7.10 6.53 -0.74
CA TYR A 51 -7.93 6.20 0.40
C TYR A 51 -7.72 4.73 0.78
N LYS A 52 -7.79 4.46 2.08
CA LYS A 52 -7.64 3.10 2.60
C LYS A 52 -8.61 2.12 1.93
N ASP A 53 -9.86 2.50 1.77
CA ASP A 53 -10.86 1.65 1.13
C ASP A 53 -10.48 1.31 -0.30
N SER A 54 -9.98 2.29 -1.05
CA SER A 54 -9.52 2.06 -2.42
C SER A 54 -8.32 1.14 -2.46
N PHE A 55 -7.41 1.30 -1.51
CA PHE A 55 -6.23 0.46 -1.41
C PHE A 55 -6.62 -1.00 -1.18
N LEU A 56 -7.55 -1.24 -0.26
CA LEU A 56 -7.99 -2.60 0.05
C LEU A 56 -8.73 -3.28 -1.10
N ILE A 57 -9.35 -2.50 -1.97
CA ILE A 57 -10.03 -3.03 -3.16
C ILE A 57 -9.03 -3.40 -4.25
N ARG A 58 -7.98 -2.60 -4.41
CA ARG A 58 -7.01 -2.75 -5.50
C ARG A 58 -5.88 -3.72 -5.20
N PHE A 59 -5.53 -3.87 -3.93
CA PHE A 59 -4.36 -4.64 -3.54
C PHE A 59 -4.71 -5.70 -2.53
N PHE A 60 -3.89 -6.73 -2.47
CA PHE A 60 -4.01 -7.76 -1.44
C PHE A 60 -2.66 -7.97 -0.78
N GLN A 61 -2.70 -8.24 0.51
CA GLN A 61 -1.49 -8.37 1.30
C GLN A 61 -0.78 -9.68 1.00
N ILE A 62 0.55 -9.58 0.83
CA ILE A 62 1.38 -10.76 0.67
C ILE A 62 1.73 -11.25 2.08
N PRO A 63 1.37 -12.49 2.43
CA PRO A 63 1.66 -12.97 3.77
C PRO A 63 3.16 -13.10 4.00
N LYS A 64 3.55 -12.79 5.22
CA LYS A 64 4.92 -13.04 5.66
C LYS A 64 5.02 -14.46 6.19
N ASP A 65 6.01 -15.15 5.74
CA ASP A 65 6.30 -16.47 6.30
C ASP A 65 7.07 -16.35 7.61
#